data_cc1c7145ca42aa6453c210622cc3c850
#
_entry.id   cc1c7145ca42aa6453c210622cc3c850
#
_cell.length_a   1.000
_cell.length_b   1.000
_cell.length_c   1.000
_cell.angle_alpha   90.00
_cell.angle_beta   90.00
_cell.angle_gamma   90.00
#
_symmetry.space_group_name_H-M   'P 1'
#
loop_
_entity.id
_entity.type
_entity.pdbx_description
1 polymer ?
#
loop_
_entity_poly.entity_id
_entity_poly.type
_entity_poly.pdbx_seq_one_letter_code
_entity_poly.pdbx_strand_id
1 'polypeptide(L)'
;KVFSDFYGRRCVQASAVDAALLCTLAGNAGKVVYKPNCKGQGTGVRILPAATEAEQADALAYLRANSGGIVEEYIQQHPTLAQLNPGAVSIVRFYTVTAPSGTYLFAPVLTTAIEKDISNGCQDALTAMIDIRTGVVLTDAVDQNNFIDYHTHPVTGVPFPGLQLPFWEETIDMIIYRS
;
A
#
# COMPACT_ATOMS: atom_id res chain seq x y z
N LYS A 1 -4.87 -17.87 5.24
CA LYS A 1 -5.91 -18.46 4.35
C LYS A 1 -7.29 -17.80 4.51
N VAL A 2 -7.60 -17.18 5.64
CA VAL A 2 -8.94 -16.57 5.89
C VAL A 2 -9.26 -15.44 4.91
N PHE A 3 -8.24 -14.72 4.45
CA PHE A 3 -8.40 -13.57 3.54
C PHE A 3 -7.85 -13.83 2.13
N SER A 4 -7.69 -15.10 1.70
CA SER A 4 -7.12 -15.43 0.39
C SER A 4 -7.89 -14.78 -0.77
N ASP A 5 -9.22 -14.67 -0.64
CA ASP A 5 -10.10 -14.13 -1.68
C ASP A 5 -10.03 -12.60 -1.80
N PHE A 6 -9.38 -11.95 -0.83
CA PHE A 6 -9.17 -10.50 -0.79
C PHE A 6 -7.76 -10.09 -1.26
N TYR A 7 -6.87 -11.05 -1.46
CA TYR A 7 -5.57 -10.77 -2.03
C TYR A 7 -5.68 -10.64 -3.55
N GLY A 8 -5.72 -9.43 -4.04
CA GLY A 8 -5.65 -9.16 -5.49
C GLY A 8 -4.28 -9.44 -6.11
N ARG A 9 -3.33 -10.02 -5.34
CA ARG A 9 -1.95 -10.32 -5.75
C ARG A 9 -1.44 -11.60 -5.11
N ARG A 10 -0.40 -12.17 -5.71
CA ARG A 10 0.27 -13.35 -5.16
C ARG A 10 1.11 -12.98 -3.95
N CYS A 11 1.04 -13.84 -2.94
CA CYS A 11 1.83 -13.74 -1.72
C CYS A 11 2.33 -15.14 -1.36
N VAL A 12 3.62 -15.29 -1.16
CA VAL A 12 4.26 -16.59 -0.86
C VAL A 12 5.28 -16.45 0.28
N GLN A 13 5.61 -17.55 0.93
CA GLN A 13 6.70 -17.56 1.91
C GLN A 13 8.04 -17.32 1.22
N ALA A 14 8.90 -16.50 1.81
CA ALA A 14 10.22 -16.21 1.25
C ALA A 14 11.08 -17.47 1.07
N SER A 15 10.92 -18.45 1.98
CA SER A 15 11.60 -19.75 1.89
C SER A 15 11.17 -20.63 0.71
N ALA A 16 10.02 -20.34 0.10
CA ALA A 16 9.48 -21.09 -1.05
C ALA A 16 9.84 -20.47 -2.41
N VAL A 17 10.52 -19.32 -2.42
CA VAL A 17 10.82 -18.59 -3.66
C VAL A 17 12.07 -19.17 -4.32
N ASP A 18 11.89 -19.75 -5.50
CA ASP A 18 12.95 -20.09 -6.43
C ASP A 18 13.06 -19.06 -7.57
N ALA A 19 13.96 -19.27 -8.50
CA ALA A 19 14.18 -18.35 -9.63
C ALA A 19 12.94 -18.21 -10.52
N ALA A 20 12.24 -19.30 -10.81
CA ALA A 20 11.06 -19.31 -11.68
C ALA A 20 9.89 -18.56 -11.01
N LEU A 21 9.69 -18.80 -9.73
CA LEU A 21 8.65 -18.12 -8.95
C LEU A 21 8.98 -16.65 -8.75
N LEU A 22 10.25 -16.28 -8.52
CA LEU A 22 10.68 -14.89 -8.44
C LEU A 22 10.38 -14.12 -9.73
N CYS A 23 10.72 -14.69 -10.91
CA CYS A 23 10.38 -14.10 -12.21
C CYS A 23 8.87 -13.91 -12.37
N THR A 24 8.08 -14.91 -11.95
CA THR A 24 6.62 -14.85 -12.01
C THR A 24 6.05 -13.74 -11.11
N LEU A 25 6.56 -13.62 -9.89
CA LEU A 25 6.13 -12.57 -8.94
C LEU A 25 6.57 -11.18 -9.37
N ALA A 26 7.77 -11.04 -9.93
CA ALA A 26 8.28 -9.77 -10.42
C ALA A 26 7.49 -9.25 -11.64
N GLY A 27 7.03 -10.15 -12.51
CA GLY A 27 6.21 -9.84 -13.67
C GLY A 27 6.70 -8.62 -14.46
N ASN A 28 5.79 -7.80 -14.94
CA ASN A 28 6.11 -6.57 -15.68
C ASN A 28 6.69 -5.45 -14.79
N ALA A 29 6.52 -5.53 -13.48
CA ALA A 29 7.06 -4.54 -12.55
C ALA A 29 8.58 -4.68 -12.38
N GLY A 30 9.16 -5.84 -12.69
CA GLY A 30 10.58 -6.14 -12.56
C GLY A 30 11.09 -6.08 -11.13
N LYS A 31 10.20 -6.22 -10.13
CA LYS A 31 10.52 -6.13 -8.71
C LYS A 31 9.45 -6.81 -7.84
N VAL A 32 9.83 -7.21 -6.65
CA VAL A 32 8.94 -7.82 -5.66
C VAL A 32 9.06 -7.10 -4.31
N VAL A 33 8.11 -7.35 -3.41
CA VAL A 33 8.11 -6.77 -2.06
C VAL A 33 8.33 -7.87 -1.03
N TYR A 34 9.39 -7.76 -0.26
CA TYR A 34 9.64 -8.61 0.91
C TYR A 34 9.09 -7.95 2.17
N LYS A 35 8.42 -8.73 3.01
CA LYS A 35 7.91 -8.31 4.33
C LYS A 35 8.31 -9.32 5.40
N PRO A 36 9.00 -8.90 6.48
CA PRO A 36 9.37 -9.78 7.58
C PRO A 36 8.15 -10.16 8.43
N ASN A 37 8.14 -11.39 8.99
CA ASN A 37 7.00 -11.89 9.78
C ASN A 37 6.75 -11.16 11.11
N CYS A 38 7.80 -10.62 11.73
CA CYS A 38 7.75 -10.15 13.12
C CYS A 38 8.00 -8.65 13.30
N LYS A 39 7.79 -7.86 12.27
CA LYS A 39 7.96 -6.41 12.33
C LYS A 39 6.69 -5.69 11.89
N GLY A 40 6.39 -4.58 12.57
CA GLY A 40 5.26 -3.72 12.25
C GLY A 40 5.70 -2.40 11.61
N GLN A 41 4.72 -1.56 11.28
CA GLN A 41 4.92 -0.17 10.83
C GLN A 41 5.82 -0.01 9.59
N GLY A 42 5.82 -0.99 8.68
CA GLY A 42 6.67 -0.96 7.50
C GLY A 42 8.16 -1.24 7.76
N THR A 43 8.54 -1.48 9.02
CA THR A 43 9.95 -1.73 9.39
C THR A 43 10.44 -3.03 8.76
N GLY A 44 11.54 -2.93 7.98
CA GLY A 44 12.15 -4.09 7.32
C GLY A 44 11.44 -4.56 6.06
N VAL A 45 10.40 -3.87 5.61
CA VAL A 45 9.85 -4.05 4.25
C VAL A 45 10.92 -3.62 3.25
N ARG A 46 11.11 -4.43 2.19
CA ARG A 46 12.07 -4.12 1.12
C ARG A 46 11.46 -4.37 -0.24
N ILE A 47 11.71 -3.45 -1.15
CA ILE A 47 11.48 -3.63 -2.58
C ILE A 47 12.77 -4.23 -3.13
N LEU A 48 12.67 -5.41 -3.72
CA LEU A 48 13.79 -6.15 -4.31
C LEU A 48 13.68 -6.09 -5.84
N PRO A 49 14.63 -5.44 -6.54
CA PRO A 49 14.71 -5.50 -8.00
C PRO A 49 14.89 -6.94 -8.47
N ALA A 50 14.30 -7.29 -9.60
CA ALA A 50 14.34 -8.62 -10.19
C ALA A 50 14.12 -8.60 -11.71
N ALA A 51 14.44 -7.50 -12.38
CA ALA A 51 14.29 -7.36 -13.83
C ALA A 51 15.42 -8.04 -14.62
N THR A 52 16.63 -8.06 -14.07
CA THR A 52 17.82 -8.66 -14.68
C THR A 52 18.27 -9.91 -13.94
N GLU A 53 19.06 -10.78 -14.59
CA GLU A 53 19.61 -11.99 -13.94
C GLU A 53 20.45 -11.65 -12.68
N ALA A 54 21.21 -10.56 -12.72
CA ALA A 54 22.01 -10.10 -11.58
C ALA A 54 21.11 -9.69 -10.41
N GLU A 55 20.07 -8.88 -10.66
CA GLU A 55 19.10 -8.47 -9.66
C GLU A 55 18.34 -9.67 -9.07
N GLN A 56 17.98 -10.66 -9.91
CA GLN A 56 17.33 -11.88 -9.45
C GLN A 56 18.24 -12.70 -8.54
N ALA A 57 19.53 -12.81 -8.89
CA ALA A 57 20.51 -13.48 -8.04
C ALA A 57 20.65 -12.81 -6.68
N ASP A 58 20.72 -11.47 -6.64
CA ASP A 58 20.80 -10.68 -5.41
C ASP A 58 19.50 -10.80 -4.58
N ALA A 59 18.34 -10.73 -5.23
CA ALA A 59 17.06 -10.92 -4.56
C ALA A 59 16.94 -12.31 -3.94
N LEU A 60 17.32 -13.37 -4.67
CA LEU A 60 17.32 -14.74 -4.14
C LEU A 60 18.30 -14.93 -2.99
N ALA A 61 19.49 -14.33 -3.07
CA ALA A 61 20.46 -14.36 -1.97
C ALA A 61 19.89 -13.69 -0.72
N TYR A 62 19.26 -12.51 -0.89
CA TYR A 62 18.57 -11.82 0.19
C TYR A 62 17.44 -12.65 0.80
N LEU A 63 16.59 -13.26 -0.01
CA LEU A 63 15.47 -14.07 0.46
C LEU A 63 15.92 -15.34 1.21
N ARG A 64 17.01 -15.98 0.78
CA ARG A 64 17.61 -17.12 1.51
C ARG A 64 18.10 -16.71 2.89
N ALA A 65 18.73 -15.54 3.00
CA ALA A 65 19.19 -14.98 4.28
C ALA A 65 18.04 -14.51 5.17
N ASN A 66 16.87 -14.22 4.61
CA ASN A 66 15.68 -13.69 5.29
C ASN A 66 14.45 -14.57 5.04
N SER A 67 14.59 -15.88 5.19
CA SER A 67 13.56 -16.88 4.83
C SER A 67 12.28 -16.83 5.68
N GLY A 68 12.30 -16.16 6.83
CA GLY A 68 11.15 -16.03 7.74
C GLY A 68 10.10 -15.00 7.34
N GLY A 69 10.21 -14.38 6.16
CA GLY A 69 9.26 -13.39 5.67
C GLY A 69 8.32 -13.92 4.59
N ILE A 70 7.55 -13.01 4.02
CA ILE A 70 6.75 -13.24 2.82
C ILE A 70 7.24 -12.37 1.67
N VAL A 71 7.00 -12.85 0.46
CA VAL A 71 7.25 -12.10 -0.78
C VAL A 71 5.93 -11.91 -1.51
N GLU A 72 5.68 -10.68 -1.93
CA GLU A 72 4.47 -10.29 -2.65
C GLU A 72 4.81 -9.68 -4.00
N GLU A 73 3.90 -9.81 -4.95
CA GLU A 73 3.94 -9.01 -6.19
C GLU A 73 3.96 -7.52 -5.83
N TYR A 74 4.73 -6.75 -6.60
CA TYR A 74 4.74 -5.30 -6.44
C TYR A 74 3.42 -4.70 -6.92
N ILE A 75 2.78 -3.88 -6.09
CA ILE A 75 1.56 -3.16 -6.45
C ILE A 75 1.94 -1.96 -7.30
N GLN A 76 1.45 -1.92 -8.53
CA GLN A 76 1.53 -0.73 -9.36
C GLN A 76 0.42 0.24 -8.92
N GLN A 77 0.82 1.41 -8.41
CA GLN A 77 -0.09 2.45 -7.97
C GLN A 77 -0.95 2.96 -9.13
N HIS A 78 -2.24 3.17 -8.89
CA HIS A 78 -3.11 3.82 -9.87
C HIS A 78 -2.58 5.23 -10.23
N PRO A 79 -2.61 5.66 -11.51
CA PRO A 79 -2.03 6.94 -11.95
C PRO A 79 -2.51 8.16 -11.15
N THR A 80 -3.78 8.22 -10.77
CA THR A 80 -4.32 9.31 -9.93
C THR A 80 -3.59 9.42 -8.59
N LEU A 81 -3.31 8.30 -7.92
CA LEU A 81 -2.62 8.31 -6.64
C LEU A 81 -1.10 8.40 -6.80
N ALA A 82 -0.56 7.93 -7.92
CA ALA A 82 0.86 8.07 -8.24
C ALA A 82 1.29 9.53 -8.43
N GLN A 83 0.34 10.44 -8.69
CA GLN A 83 0.63 11.88 -8.74
C GLN A 83 1.06 12.43 -7.38
N LEU A 84 0.56 11.88 -6.27
CA LEU A 84 0.98 12.28 -4.93
C LEU A 84 2.40 11.80 -4.65
N ASN A 85 2.66 10.52 -4.83
CA ASN A 85 3.99 9.94 -4.70
C ASN A 85 4.16 8.77 -5.68
N PRO A 86 4.97 8.90 -6.74
CA PRO A 86 5.18 7.83 -7.70
C PRO A 86 6.02 6.66 -7.16
N GLY A 87 6.77 6.87 -6.07
CA GLY A 87 7.66 5.86 -5.48
C GLY A 87 6.96 4.94 -4.48
N ALA A 88 5.87 5.40 -3.85
CA ALA A 88 5.18 4.65 -2.81
C ALA A 88 3.72 4.40 -3.14
N VAL A 89 3.21 3.25 -2.69
CA VAL A 89 1.78 2.94 -2.77
C VAL A 89 1.05 3.71 -1.67
N SER A 90 0.18 4.66 -2.04
CA SER A 90 -0.74 5.32 -1.12
C SER A 90 -1.79 4.32 -0.62
N ILE A 91 -2.23 4.48 0.62
CA ILE A 91 -3.17 3.56 1.28
C ILE A 91 -4.46 4.31 1.62
N VAL A 92 -5.58 3.63 1.43
CA VAL A 92 -6.87 4.08 1.99
C VAL A 92 -7.21 3.16 3.16
N ARG A 93 -7.43 3.75 4.32
CA ARG A 93 -7.83 3.02 5.52
C ARG A 93 -9.28 3.31 5.83
N PHE A 94 -10.05 2.24 5.99
CA PHE A 94 -11.42 2.30 6.49
C PHE A 94 -11.48 1.79 7.91
N TYR A 95 -12.32 2.43 8.72
CA TYR A 95 -12.72 1.93 10.03
C TYR A 95 -14.10 1.32 9.89
N THR A 96 -14.27 0.08 10.34
CA THR A 96 -15.53 -0.63 10.27
C THR A 96 -15.98 -1.07 11.66
N VAL A 97 -17.29 -0.99 11.90
CA VAL A 97 -17.92 -1.58 13.08
C VAL A 97 -19.01 -2.52 12.61
N THR A 98 -18.91 -3.78 12.98
CA THR A 98 -19.92 -4.80 12.70
C THR A 98 -20.82 -5.00 13.90
N ALA A 99 -22.13 -4.86 13.71
CA ALA A 99 -23.17 -5.07 14.70
C ALA A 99 -24.21 -6.06 14.14
N PRO A 100 -25.13 -6.59 14.97
CA PRO A 100 -26.22 -7.47 14.48
C PRO A 100 -27.09 -6.81 13.40
N SER A 101 -27.14 -5.49 13.34
CA SER A 101 -27.88 -4.70 12.35
C SER A 101 -27.12 -4.47 11.03
N GLY A 102 -25.83 -4.83 10.94
CA GLY A 102 -25.00 -4.65 9.75
C GLY A 102 -23.62 -4.08 10.04
N THR A 103 -22.86 -3.87 8.97
CA THR A 103 -21.54 -3.25 9.02
C THR A 103 -21.60 -1.76 8.70
N TYR A 104 -20.99 -0.98 9.53
CA TYR A 104 -20.90 0.49 9.42
C TYR A 104 -19.48 0.91 9.10
N LEU A 105 -19.34 1.81 8.12
CA LEU A 105 -18.07 2.40 7.72
C LEU A 105 -17.90 3.78 8.34
N PHE A 106 -16.69 4.08 8.81
CA PHE A 106 -16.36 5.37 9.39
C PHE A 106 -15.08 5.94 8.80
N ALA A 107 -15.06 7.27 8.69
CA ALA A 107 -13.90 8.11 8.50
C ALA A 107 -12.79 7.50 7.62
N PRO A 108 -13.03 7.25 6.34
CA PRO A 108 -11.98 6.79 5.47
C PRO A 108 -10.88 7.86 5.35
N VAL A 109 -9.63 7.41 5.40
CA VAL A 109 -8.48 8.31 5.29
C VAL A 109 -7.51 7.84 4.23
N LEU A 110 -7.03 8.79 3.44
CA LEU A 110 -5.91 8.60 2.52
C LEU A 110 -4.61 8.81 3.28
N THR A 111 -3.66 7.91 3.13
CA THR A 111 -2.29 8.08 3.64
C THR A 111 -1.30 7.93 2.50
N THR A 112 -0.41 8.90 2.34
CA THR A 112 0.67 8.89 1.34
C THR A 112 2.00 9.26 1.99
N ALA A 113 3.10 8.70 1.52
CA ALA A 113 4.44 9.08 2.00
C ALA A 113 4.88 10.41 1.38
N ILE A 114 5.72 11.18 2.08
CA ILE A 114 6.30 12.41 1.56
C ILE A 114 7.38 12.08 0.52
N GLU A 115 8.45 11.38 0.93
CA GLU A 115 9.60 11.07 0.06
C GLU A 115 9.99 9.59 0.07
N LYS A 116 9.32 8.77 0.89
CA LYS A 116 9.70 7.35 1.07
C LYS A 116 8.99 6.44 0.08
N ASP A 117 9.58 5.28 -0.13
CA ASP A 117 9.02 4.20 -0.96
C ASP A 117 7.90 3.41 -0.24
N ILE A 118 7.58 3.76 1.01
CA ILE A 118 6.58 3.07 1.83
C ILE A 118 5.72 4.11 2.53
N SER A 119 4.41 4.10 2.22
CA SER A 119 3.42 4.92 2.90
C SER A 119 2.99 4.26 4.21
N ASN A 120 3.33 4.89 5.33
CA ASN A 120 2.89 4.45 6.64
C ASN A 120 2.69 5.67 7.55
N GLY A 121 1.51 5.80 8.15
CA GLY A 121 1.16 6.92 9.02
C GLY A 121 2.10 7.16 10.22
N CYS A 122 2.98 6.20 10.54
CA CYS A 122 3.98 6.36 11.60
C CYS A 122 5.36 6.82 11.09
N GLN A 123 5.53 7.05 9.78
CA GLN A 123 6.83 7.34 9.17
C GLN A 123 6.70 8.37 8.04
N ASP A 124 6.81 9.66 8.38
CA ASP A 124 6.83 10.77 7.42
C ASP A 124 5.73 10.64 6.33
N ALA A 125 4.51 10.40 6.78
CA ALA A 125 3.36 10.24 5.90
C ALA A 125 2.28 11.28 6.21
N LEU A 126 1.63 11.73 5.17
CA LEU A 126 0.53 12.67 5.20
C LEU A 126 -0.80 11.91 5.19
N THR A 127 -1.74 12.34 6.01
CA THR A 127 -3.06 11.72 6.11
C THR A 127 -4.15 12.76 5.90
N ALA A 128 -5.07 12.50 4.97
CA ALA A 128 -6.21 13.37 4.66
C ALA A 128 -7.54 12.60 4.77
N MET A 129 -8.61 13.27 5.17
CA MET A 129 -9.94 12.68 5.26
C MET A 129 -10.62 12.61 3.89
N ILE A 130 -11.43 11.58 3.70
CA ILE A 130 -12.17 11.32 2.47
C ILE A 130 -13.67 11.38 2.76
N ASP A 131 -14.46 11.98 1.88
CA ASP A 131 -15.92 11.84 1.92
C ASP A 131 -16.29 10.40 1.58
N ILE A 132 -16.89 9.71 2.53
CA ILE A 132 -17.28 8.30 2.40
C ILE A 132 -18.30 8.08 1.27
N ARG A 133 -19.10 9.07 0.92
CA ARG A 133 -20.14 8.96 -0.12
C ARG A 133 -19.59 9.13 -1.53
N THR A 134 -18.58 10.00 -1.66
CA THR A 134 -18.11 10.43 -2.99
C THR A 134 -16.69 9.94 -3.31
N GLY A 135 -15.89 9.60 -2.30
CA GLY A 135 -14.48 9.26 -2.49
C GLY A 135 -13.58 10.48 -2.76
N VAL A 136 -14.09 11.68 -2.55
CA VAL A 136 -13.32 12.92 -2.70
C VAL A 136 -12.56 13.21 -1.41
N VAL A 137 -11.29 13.57 -1.52
CA VAL A 137 -10.50 14.05 -0.37
C VAL A 137 -11.05 15.40 0.07
N LEU A 138 -11.42 15.52 1.35
CA LEU A 138 -12.10 16.69 1.91
C LEU A 138 -11.16 17.70 2.54
N THR A 139 -10.08 17.24 3.17
CA THR A 139 -9.22 18.08 4.01
C THR A 139 -7.83 18.24 3.42
N ASP A 140 -7.13 19.24 3.90
CA ASP A 140 -5.68 19.27 3.86
C ASP A 140 -5.13 17.97 4.49
N ALA A 141 -3.93 17.58 4.12
CA ALA A 141 -3.29 16.42 4.71
C ALA A 141 -2.44 16.84 5.90
N VAL A 142 -2.47 16.04 6.95
CA VAL A 142 -1.74 16.29 8.20
C VAL A 142 -0.53 15.37 8.30
N ASP A 143 0.63 15.93 8.57
CA ASP A 143 1.75 15.19 9.16
C ASP A 143 1.48 14.99 10.65
N GLN A 144 1.12 13.77 11.03
CA GLN A 144 0.77 13.44 12.41
C GLN A 144 1.96 13.50 13.38
N ASN A 145 3.18 13.46 12.89
CA ASN A 145 4.38 13.50 13.74
C ASN A 145 4.76 14.95 14.11
N ASN A 146 4.58 15.88 13.15
CA ASN A 146 4.97 17.28 13.31
C ASN A 146 3.78 18.21 13.50
N PHE A 147 2.52 17.72 13.37
CA PHE A 147 1.28 18.50 13.45
C PHE A 147 1.26 19.67 12.45
N ILE A 148 1.70 19.39 11.21
CA ILE A 148 1.73 20.38 10.12
C ILE A 148 0.68 19.98 9.09
N ASP A 149 -0.11 20.96 8.66
CA ASP A 149 -1.11 20.82 7.61
C ASP A 149 -0.50 21.14 6.24
N TYR A 150 -0.85 20.34 5.24
CA TYR A 150 -0.39 20.48 3.85
C TYR A 150 -1.60 20.53 2.92
N HIS A 151 -1.86 21.68 2.32
CA HIS A 151 -2.87 21.81 1.28
C HIS A 151 -2.48 21.05 0.00
N THR A 152 -1.18 21.07 -0.32
CA THR A 152 -0.59 20.35 -1.45
C THR A 152 0.49 19.41 -0.95
N HIS A 153 0.72 18.32 -1.67
CA HIS A 153 1.82 17.42 -1.37
C HIS A 153 3.17 18.16 -1.51
N PRO A 154 4.02 18.19 -0.47
CA PRO A 154 5.18 19.09 -0.41
C PRO A 154 6.23 18.85 -1.50
N VAL A 155 6.29 17.64 -2.05
CA VAL A 155 7.26 17.30 -3.11
C VAL A 155 6.65 17.47 -4.49
N THR A 156 5.42 16.99 -4.70
CA THR A 156 4.81 16.97 -6.05
C THR A 156 3.90 18.16 -6.33
N GLY A 157 3.50 18.92 -5.31
CA GLY A 157 2.61 20.07 -5.46
C GLY A 157 1.14 19.71 -5.76
N VAL A 158 0.79 18.43 -5.76
CA VAL A 158 -0.58 17.97 -6.03
C VAL A 158 -1.48 18.34 -4.85
N PRO A 159 -2.63 19.03 -5.08
CA PRO A 159 -3.55 19.38 -4.00
C PRO A 159 -4.25 18.14 -3.44
N PHE A 160 -4.47 18.13 -2.11
CA PHE A 160 -5.24 17.08 -1.44
C PHE A 160 -6.75 17.32 -1.56
N PRO A 161 -7.30 18.48 -1.16
CA PRO A 161 -8.73 18.72 -1.25
C PRO A 161 -9.21 18.67 -2.71
N GLY A 162 -10.28 17.92 -2.94
CA GLY A 162 -10.86 17.73 -4.27
C GLY A 162 -10.26 16.59 -5.08
N LEU A 163 -9.22 15.92 -4.59
CA LEU A 163 -8.69 14.73 -5.26
C LEU A 163 -9.72 13.60 -5.21
N GLN A 164 -10.17 13.15 -6.39
CA GLN A 164 -11.09 12.03 -6.53
C GLN A 164 -10.34 10.71 -6.49
N LEU A 165 -10.69 9.82 -5.56
CA LEU A 165 -10.13 8.47 -5.50
C LEU A 165 -10.75 7.57 -6.58
N PRO A 166 -9.92 6.74 -7.26
CA PRO A 166 -10.41 5.81 -8.26
C PRO A 166 -11.17 4.64 -7.62
N PHE A 167 -12.09 4.06 -8.37
CA PHE A 167 -12.82 2.85 -7.99
C PHE A 167 -13.55 2.94 -6.64
N TRP A 168 -14.08 4.13 -6.31
CA TRP A 168 -14.62 4.36 -4.97
C TRP A 168 -15.86 3.53 -4.69
N GLU A 169 -16.81 3.50 -5.61
CA GLU A 169 -18.06 2.74 -5.47
C GLU A 169 -17.76 1.25 -5.30
N GLU A 170 -16.91 0.69 -6.16
CA GLU A 170 -16.50 -0.70 -6.09
C GLU A 170 -15.78 -1.03 -4.77
N THR A 171 -15.00 -0.07 -4.26
CA THR A 171 -14.31 -0.22 -2.97
C THR A 171 -15.30 -0.28 -1.81
N ILE A 172 -16.30 0.60 -1.79
CA ILE A 172 -17.35 0.61 -0.76
C ILE A 172 -18.16 -0.70 -0.82
N ASP A 173 -18.59 -1.11 -2.00
CA ASP A 173 -19.35 -2.35 -2.19
C ASP A 173 -18.54 -3.57 -1.73
N MET A 174 -17.26 -3.63 -2.06
CA MET A 174 -16.40 -4.72 -1.60
C MET A 174 -16.30 -4.79 -0.08
N ILE A 175 -16.22 -3.65 0.62
CA ILE A 175 -16.08 -3.62 2.08
C ILE A 175 -17.40 -3.99 2.75
N ILE A 176 -18.53 -3.45 2.29
CA ILE A 176 -19.86 -3.71 2.89
C ILE A 176 -20.30 -5.14 2.61
N TYR A 177 -20.15 -5.63 1.38
CA TYR A 177 -20.63 -6.94 0.97
C TYR A 177 -19.83 -8.10 1.58
N ARG A 178 -18.55 -7.86 1.92
CA ARG A 178 -17.62 -8.90 2.41
C ARG A 178 -17.30 -8.78 3.90
N SER A 179 -17.91 -7.85 4.60
CA SER A 179 -17.83 -7.71 6.06
C SER A 179 -19.13 -8.24 6.71
#